data_10f6b22624b0d93bfc06c657aeab2ff4
#
_entry.id   10f6b22624b0d93bfc06c657aeab2ff4
#
_cell.length_a   1.000
_cell.length_b   1.000
_cell.length_c   1.000
_cell.angle_alpha   90.00
_cell.angle_beta   90.00
_cell.angle_gamma   90.00
#
_symmetry.space_group_name_H-M   'P 1'
#
loop_
_entity.id
_entity.type
_entity.pdbx_description
1 polymer ?
#
loop_
_entity_poly.entity_id
_entity_poly.type
_entity_poly.pdbx_seq_one_letter_code
_entity_poly.pdbx_strand_id
1 'polypeptide(L)'
;MSFRKPKNRKEICYPFIYESALTCDYEVHTDELCSLLGMVLAQMPEGFDDVVADLETLHPKIYHLNGSVRGKNGIFEEDLEWLHERYDHYNKLSAGRVTRFVLPRGPVAVMALHQCRTGSKKTVRLLHRLDESGVKFEETLPRFANLLANFFFVLTVYIKMKLDVEEIDYISINY
;
A
#
# COMPACT_ATOMS: atom_id res chain seq x y z
N MET A 1 -16.58 -30.08 -12.93
CA MET A 1 -15.58 -29.81 -13.99
C MET A 1 -14.27 -29.46 -13.32
N SER A 2 -13.16 -30.16 -13.63
CA SER A 2 -11.84 -29.74 -13.14
C SER A 2 -11.32 -28.63 -14.05
N PHE A 3 -10.85 -27.55 -13.45
CA PHE A 3 -10.20 -26.45 -14.16
C PHE A 3 -8.92 -26.98 -14.86
N ARG A 4 -8.75 -26.71 -16.15
CA ARG A 4 -7.57 -27.13 -16.90
C ARG A 4 -6.71 -25.93 -17.26
N LYS A 5 -5.42 -26.01 -16.93
CA LYS A 5 -4.43 -25.01 -17.33
C LYS A 5 -4.36 -24.92 -18.86
N PRO A 6 -4.44 -23.72 -19.47
CA PRO A 6 -4.29 -23.53 -20.90
C PRO A 6 -2.96 -24.05 -21.42
N LYS A 7 -2.95 -24.54 -22.67
CA LYS A 7 -1.71 -24.93 -23.37
C LYS A 7 -1.01 -23.75 -24.03
N ASN A 8 -1.79 -22.74 -24.41
CA ASN A 8 -1.28 -21.54 -25.07
C ASN A 8 -0.73 -20.59 -24.01
N ARG A 9 0.55 -20.22 -24.12
CA ARG A 9 1.22 -19.28 -23.18
C ARG A 9 0.54 -17.91 -23.12
N LYS A 10 -0.07 -17.44 -24.20
CA LYS A 10 -0.79 -16.16 -24.24
C LYS A 10 -2.07 -16.15 -23.39
N GLU A 11 -2.55 -17.31 -23.00
CA GLU A 11 -3.72 -17.49 -22.13
C GLU A 11 -3.32 -17.67 -20.65
N ILE A 12 -2.04 -17.49 -20.31
CA ILE A 12 -1.49 -17.56 -18.95
C ILE A 12 -0.94 -16.18 -18.59
N CYS A 13 -1.70 -15.41 -17.79
CA CYS A 13 -1.36 -14.04 -17.43
C CYS A 13 -0.17 -13.95 -16.47
N TYR A 14 0.09 -15.01 -15.68
CA TYR A 14 1.17 -15.05 -14.71
C TYR A 14 1.64 -16.51 -14.51
N PRO A 15 2.96 -16.80 -14.46
CA PRO A 15 3.46 -18.17 -14.40
C PRO A 15 2.91 -19.01 -13.26
N PHE A 16 2.64 -18.39 -12.10
CA PHE A 16 2.18 -19.05 -10.88
C PHE A 16 0.68 -18.90 -10.63
N ILE A 17 -0.10 -18.35 -11.58
CA ILE A 17 -1.53 -18.00 -11.41
C ILE A 17 -2.42 -19.21 -11.03
N TYR A 18 -1.96 -20.43 -11.27
CA TYR A 18 -2.68 -21.68 -10.96
C TYR A 18 -2.18 -22.37 -9.69
N GLU A 19 -1.27 -21.75 -8.95
CA GLU A 19 -0.89 -22.26 -7.64
C GLU A 19 -2.02 -22.04 -6.63
N SER A 20 -2.27 -23.01 -5.78
CA SER A 20 -3.21 -22.87 -4.66
C SER A 20 -2.58 -22.20 -3.43
N ALA A 21 -1.31 -21.84 -3.52
CA ALA A 21 -0.56 -21.23 -2.42
C ALA A 21 -0.94 -19.77 -2.24
N LEU A 22 -1.06 -19.33 -0.99
CA LEU A 22 -1.28 -17.92 -0.62
C LEU A 22 -0.21 -16.96 -1.15
N THR A 23 0.96 -17.48 -1.51
CA THR A 23 2.05 -16.71 -2.13
C THR A 23 1.58 -16.08 -3.45
N CYS A 24 0.81 -16.82 -4.27
CA CYS A 24 0.26 -16.26 -5.50
C CYS A 24 -0.76 -15.15 -5.21
N ASP A 25 -1.65 -15.35 -4.23
CA ASP A 25 -2.62 -14.31 -3.83
C ASP A 25 -1.92 -13.04 -3.33
N TYR A 26 -0.82 -13.20 -2.60
CA TYR A 26 0.00 -12.09 -2.12
C TYR A 26 0.67 -11.33 -3.28
N GLU A 27 1.26 -12.06 -4.23
CA GLU A 27 1.93 -11.47 -5.40
C GLU A 27 0.94 -10.70 -6.29
N VAL A 28 -0.22 -11.26 -6.58
CA VAL A 28 -1.28 -10.60 -7.36
C VAL A 28 -1.80 -9.36 -6.63
N HIS A 29 -2.00 -9.44 -5.31
CA HIS A 29 -2.48 -8.31 -4.52
C HIS A 29 -1.45 -7.17 -4.43
N THR A 30 -0.17 -7.47 -4.27
CA THR A 30 0.87 -6.43 -4.19
C THR A 30 1.18 -5.81 -5.56
N ASP A 31 0.94 -6.52 -6.66
CA ASP A 31 0.93 -5.96 -8.02
C ASP A 31 -0.24 -4.96 -8.20
N GLU A 32 -1.45 -5.31 -7.72
CA GLU A 32 -2.58 -4.38 -7.65
C GLU A 32 -2.22 -3.12 -6.84
N LEU A 33 -1.59 -3.28 -5.67
CA LEU A 33 -1.17 -2.16 -4.83
C LEU A 33 -0.16 -1.25 -5.56
N CYS A 34 0.78 -1.82 -6.30
CA CYS A 34 1.73 -1.06 -7.11
C CYS A 34 1.02 -0.26 -8.20
N SER A 35 0.05 -0.86 -8.89
CA SER A 35 -0.76 -0.20 -9.92
C SER A 35 -1.60 0.95 -9.34
N LEU A 36 -2.15 0.78 -8.13
CA LEU A 36 -2.88 1.84 -7.41
C LEU A 36 -1.98 3.02 -7.06
N LEU A 37 -0.72 2.77 -6.65
CA LEU A 37 0.23 3.85 -6.39
C LEU A 37 0.57 4.61 -7.68
N GLY A 38 0.68 3.92 -8.81
CA GLY A 38 0.81 4.55 -10.12
C GLY A 38 -0.38 5.47 -10.46
N MET A 39 -1.61 5.08 -10.07
CA MET A 39 -2.79 5.95 -10.22
C MET A 39 -2.69 7.20 -9.33
N VAL A 40 -2.17 7.09 -8.11
CA VAL A 40 -1.94 8.27 -7.23
C VAL A 40 -1.01 9.25 -7.92
N LEU A 41 0.13 8.78 -8.42
CA LEU A 41 1.11 9.61 -9.12
C LEU A 41 0.50 10.32 -10.33
N ALA A 42 -0.29 9.61 -11.13
CA ALA A 42 -0.95 10.16 -12.33
C ALA A 42 -2.04 11.19 -12.02
N GLN A 43 -2.60 11.20 -10.80
CA GLN A 43 -3.71 12.06 -10.39
C GLN A 43 -3.29 13.12 -9.35
N MET A 44 -1.99 13.20 -9.03
CA MET A 44 -1.50 14.18 -8.06
C MET A 44 -1.70 15.60 -8.60
N PRO A 45 -2.32 16.51 -7.84
CA PRO A 45 -2.46 17.90 -8.27
C PRO A 45 -1.10 18.61 -8.34
N GLU A 46 -1.03 19.71 -9.08
CA GLU A 46 0.14 20.58 -9.09
C GLU A 46 0.45 21.13 -7.68
N GLY A 47 1.74 21.39 -7.41
CA GLY A 47 2.22 21.94 -6.15
C GLY A 47 2.45 20.89 -5.04
N PHE A 48 2.54 19.60 -5.41
CA PHE A 48 2.88 18.49 -4.52
C PHE A 48 4.15 17.75 -4.98
N ASP A 49 5.12 18.47 -5.50
CA ASP A 49 6.36 17.90 -6.06
C ASP A 49 7.15 17.10 -5.01
N ASP A 50 7.11 17.50 -3.76
CA ASP A 50 7.68 16.79 -2.61
C ASP A 50 7.01 15.42 -2.39
N VAL A 51 5.68 15.39 -2.40
CA VAL A 51 4.91 14.14 -2.29
C VAL A 51 5.14 13.23 -3.48
N VAL A 52 5.18 13.79 -4.69
CA VAL A 52 5.45 13.03 -5.92
C VAL A 52 6.83 12.37 -5.84
N ALA A 53 7.87 13.11 -5.46
CA ALA A 53 9.24 12.57 -5.33
C ALA A 53 9.32 11.43 -4.30
N ASP A 54 8.63 11.56 -3.16
CA ASP A 54 8.57 10.51 -2.14
C ASP A 54 7.80 9.28 -2.65
N LEU A 55 6.69 9.47 -3.37
CA LEU A 55 5.92 8.37 -3.94
C LEU A 55 6.66 7.68 -5.11
N GLU A 56 7.41 8.40 -5.93
CA GLU A 56 8.29 7.84 -6.97
C GLU A 56 9.40 6.98 -6.35
N THR A 57 9.98 7.42 -5.22
CA THR A 57 10.96 6.64 -4.44
C THR A 57 10.32 5.37 -3.85
N LEU A 58 9.07 5.46 -3.40
CA LEU A 58 8.33 4.35 -2.82
C LEU A 58 7.86 3.33 -3.86
N HIS A 59 7.51 3.76 -5.06
CA HIS A 59 6.84 2.93 -6.07
C HIS A 59 7.59 1.63 -6.39
N PRO A 60 8.92 1.63 -6.70
CA PRO A 60 9.65 0.39 -6.93
C PRO A 60 9.74 -0.49 -5.67
N LYS A 61 9.67 0.08 -4.46
CA LYS A 61 9.70 -0.69 -3.21
C LYS A 61 8.45 -1.58 -3.03
N ILE A 62 7.32 -1.22 -3.64
CA ILE A 62 6.12 -2.08 -3.67
C ILE A 62 6.39 -3.36 -4.49
N TYR A 63 7.14 -3.27 -5.59
CA TYR A 63 7.58 -4.47 -6.33
C TYR A 63 8.65 -5.26 -5.58
N HIS A 64 9.54 -4.60 -4.83
CA HIS A 64 10.48 -5.30 -3.94
C HIS A 64 9.72 -6.07 -2.85
N LEU A 65 8.69 -5.45 -2.25
CA LEU A 65 7.79 -6.10 -1.29
C LEU A 65 7.10 -7.32 -1.92
N ASN A 66 6.59 -7.19 -3.17
CA ASN A 66 5.95 -8.28 -3.92
C ASN A 66 6.88 -9.49 -4.05
N GLY A 67 8.10 -9.31 -4.54
CA GLY A 67 9.04 -10.40 -4.81
C GLY A 67 9.64 -11.06 -3.58
N SER A 68 9.59 -10.40 -2.42
CA SER A 68 10.33 -10.81 -1.22
C SER A 68 9.82 -12.08 -0.55
N VAL A 69 8.59 -12.49 -0.79
CA VAL A 69 8.02 -13.74 -0.21
C VAL A 69 8.41 -15.00 -0.98
N ARG A 70 8.82 -14.87 -2.24
CA ARG A 70 9.21 -16.01 -3.10
C ARG A 70 10.71 -16.02 -3.39
N GLY A 71 11.31 -14.86 -3.42
CA GLY A 71 12.71 -14.66 -3.78
C GLY A 71 13.59 -14.22 -2.61
N LYS A 72 14.56 -13.37 -2.93
CA LYS A 72 15.39 -12.68 -1.93
C LYS A 72 14.62 -11.51 -1.36
N ASN A 73 14.83 -11.23 -0.07
CA ASN A 73 14.30 -10.02 0.54
C ASN A 73 14.78 -8.76 -0.22
N GLY A 74 13.86 -7.88 -0.53
CA GLY A 74 14.10 -6.61 -1.21
C GLY A 74 13.69 -5.40 -0.37
N ILE A 75 13.30 -5.60 0.91
CA ILE A 75 12.96 -4.53 1.87
C ILE A 75 13.90 -4.64 3.06
N PHE A 76 14.69 -3.60 3.28
CA PHE A 76 15.74 -3.54 4.30
C PHE A 76 15.39 -2.53 5.40
N GLU A 77 16.17 -2.49 6.48
CA GLU A 77 15.94 -1.54 7.58
C GLU A 77 16.06 -0.08 7.11
N GLU A 78 16.93 0.21 6.15
CA GLU A 78 17.09 1.55 5.56
C GLU A 78 15.81 2.01 4.85
N ASP A 79 15.04 1.09 4.27
CA ASP A 79 13.75 1.39 3.66
C ASP A 79 12.70 1.74 4.72
N LEU A 80 12.75 1.05 5.86
CA LEU A 80 11.90 1.36 7.01
C LEU A 80 12.25 2.71 7.64
N GLU A 81 13.55 2.99 7.85
CA GLU A 81 14.03 4.25 8.39
C GLU A 81 13.59 5.42 7.51
N TRP A 82 13.80 5.33 6.21
CA TRP A 82 13.35 6.32 5.24
C TRP A 82 11.83 6.53 5.31
N LEU A 83 11.04 5.46 5.34
CA LEU A 83 9.58 5.57 5.37
C LEU A 83 9.08 6.16 6.71
N HIS A 84 9.76 5.86 7.84
CA HIS A 84 9.49 6.51 9.13
C HIS A 84 9.74 8.01 9.08
N GLU A 85 10.87 8.44 8.51
CA GLU A 85 11.18 9.86 8.34
C GLU A 85 10.12 10.58 7.51
N ARG A 86 9.67 9.97 6.41
CA ARG A 86 8.61 10.55 5.57
C ARG A 86 7.26 10.59 6.30
N TYR A 87 6.91 9.52 7.01
CA TYR A 87 5.72 9.50 7.86
C TYR A 87 5.74 10.63 8.89
N ASP A 88 6.82 10.75 9.64
CA ASP A 88 6.96 11.77 10.70
C ASP A 88 6.92 13.20 10.13
N HIS A 89 7.54 13.42 8.97
CA HIS A 89 7.51 14.69 8.27
C HIS A 89 6.06 15.15 7.98
N TYR A 90 5.28 14.32 7.27
CA TYR A 90 3.91 14.70 6.90
C TYR A 90 2.96 14.69 8.10
N ASN A 91 3.16 13.80 9.05
CA ASN A 91 2.38 13.76 10.28
C ASN A 91 2.57 15.04 11.11
N LYS A 92 3.80 15.55 11.20
CA LYS A 92 4.08 16.84 11.85
C LYS A 92 3.43 18.01 11.13
N LEU A 93 3.49 18.04 9.79
CA LEU A 93 2.89 19.11 8.98
C LEU A 93 1.36 19.14 9.07
N SER A 94 0.71 18.00 9.24
CA SER A 94 -0.75 17.86 9.33
C SER A 94 -1.26 17.64 10.77
N ALA A 95 -0.42 17.91 11.78
CA ALA A 95 -0.75 17.69 13.17
C ALA A 95 -2.04 18.42 13.59
N GLY A 96 -2.92 17.73 14.32
CA GLY A 96 -4.17 18.28 14.83
C GLY A 96 -5.33 18.36 13.83
N ARG A 97 -5.11 18.04 12.55
CA ARG A 97 -6.19 18.07 11.53
C ARG A 97 -7.19 16.91 11.69
N VAL A 98 -6.76 15.78 12.17
CA VAL A 98 -7.62 14.61 12.43
C VAL A 98 -7.48 14.18 13.88
N THR A 99 -8.57 14.32 14.65
CA THR A 99 -8.64 13.93 16.05
C THR A 99 -9.67 12.80 16.30
N ARG A 100 -10.40 12.42 15.24
CA ARG A 100 -11.47 11.41 15.27
C ARG A 100 -11.41 10.52 14.03
N PHE A 101 -12.25 9.50 13.99
CA PHE A 101 -12.46 8.75 12.75
C PHE A 101 -13.09 9.66 11.70
N VAL A 102 -12.59 9.55 10.47
CA VAL A 102 -13.06 10.33 9.32
C VAL A 102 -13.53 9.40 8.20
N LEU A 103 -14.52 9.86 7.45
CA LEU A 103 -14.95 9.17 6.24
C LEU A 103 -13.94 9.38 5.12
N PRO A 104 -13.54 8.33 4.39
CA PRO A 104 -12.61 8.43 3.26
C PRO A 104 -13.30 9.13 2.08
N ARG A 105 -13.14 10.45 2.00
CA ARG A 105 -13.68 11.30 0.92
C ARG A 105 -12.64 12.36 0.55
N GLY A 106 -12.64 12.77 -0.73
CA GLY A 106 -11.73 13.82 -1.20
C GLY A 106 -11.50 13.76 -2.71
N PRO A 107 -10.52 14.52 -3.21
CA PRO A 107 -10.05 14.47 -4.59
C PRO A 107 -9.60 13.05 -5.02
N VAL A 108 -9.50 12.83 -6.32
CA VAL A 108 -9.19 11.48 -6.87
C VAL A 108 -7.87 10.92 -6.33
N ALA A 109 -6.81 11.72 -6.25
CA ALA A 109 -5.53 11.29 -5.68
C ALA A 109 -5.65 10.84 -4.21
N VAL A 110 -6.44 11.58 -3.41
CA VAL A 110 -6.72 11.22 -2.00
C VAL A 110 -7.49 9.91 -1.92
N MET A 111 -8.48 9.70 -2.80
CA MET A 111 -9.24 8.44 -2.82
C MET A 111 -8.37 7.25 -3.25
N ALA A 112 -7.47 7.44 -4.23
CA ALA A 112 -6.50 6.42 -4.62
C ALA A 112 -5.51 6.10 -3.47
N LEU A 113 -5.06 7.10 -2.71
CA LEU A 113 -4.26 6.89 -1.48
C LEU A 113 -5.02 6.09 -0.41
N HIS A 114 -6.34 6.35 -0.24
CA HIS A 114 -7.15 5.51 0.66
C HIS A 114 -7.23 4.06 0.18
N GLN A 115 -7.26 3.81 -1.13
CA GLN A 115 -7.17 2.45 -1.69
C GLN A 115 -5.80 1.83 -1.43
N CYS A 116 -4.69 2.56 -1.64
CA CYS A 116 -3.35 2.11 -1.27
C CYS A 116 -3.26 1.77 0.22
N ARG A 117 -3.82 2.61 1.10
CA ARG A 117 -3.90 2.35 2.54
C ARG A 117 -4.62 1.03 2.87
N THR A 118 -5.76 0.78 2.25
CA THR A 118 -6.51 -0.47 2.48
C THR A 118 -5.83 -1.67 1.82
N GLY A 119 -5.17 -1.47 0.68
CA GLY A 119 -4.31 -2.46 0.05
C GLY A 119 -3.16 -2.88 0.96
N SER A 120 -2.46 -1.91 1.58
CA SER A 120 -1.40 -2.21 2.55
C SER A 120 -1.90 -3.02 3.75
N LYS A 121 -3.11 -2.75 4.26
CA LYS A 121 -3.73 -3.57 5.31
C LYS A 121 -4.01 -5.00 4.86
N LYS A 122 -4.45 -5.21 3.61
CA LYS A 122 -4.62 -6.55 3.04
C LYS A 122 -3.27 -7.25 2.90
N THR A 123 -2.21 -6.53 2.49
CA THR A 123 -0.84 -7.06 2.44
C THR A 123 -0.39 -7.60 3.80
N VAL A 124 -0.60 -6.84 4.89
CA VAL A 124 -0.32 -7.29 6.26
C VAL A 124 -1.10 -8.57 6.59
N ARG A 125 -2.39 -8.63 6.24
CA ARG A 125 -3.23 -9.81 6.48
C ARG A 125 -2.75 -11.03 5.70
N LEU A 126 -2.28 -10.84 4.47
CA LEU A 126 -1.73 -11.92 3.65
C LEU A 126 -0.39 -12.41 4.20
N LEU A 127 0.51 -11.51 4.62
CA LEU A 127 1.77 -11.87 5.28
C LEU A 127 1.53 -12.68 6.55
N HIS A 128 0.57 -12.28 7.38
CA HIS A 128 0.20 -13.05 8.58
C HIS A 128 -0.27 -14.48 8.21
N ARG A 129 -1.13 -14.62 7.21
CA ARG A 129 -1.59 -15.95 6.74
C ARG A 129 -0.48 -16.78 6.11
N LEU A 130 0.47 -16.14 5.42
CA LEU A 130 1.67 -16.80 4.87
C LEU A 130 2.54 -17.37 6.00
N ASP A 131 2.79 -16.59 7.06
CA ASP A 131 3.53 -17.06 8.23
C ASP A 131 2.81 -18.24 8.93
N GLU A 132 1.50 -18.14 9.15
CA GLU A 132 0.68 -19.26 9.67
C GLU A 132 0.76 -20.52 8.79
N SER A 133 0.93 -20.38 7.47
CA SER A 133 1.11 -21.50 6.54
C SER A 133 2.55 -22.04 6.50
N GLY A 134 3.47 -21.43 7.25
CA GLY A 134 4.87 -21.85 7.36
C GLY A 134 5.83 -21.22 6.34
N VAL A 135 5.36 -20.28 5.52
CA VAL A 135 6.24 -19.51 4.62
C VAL A 135 7.11 -18.57 5.46
N LYS A 136 8.41 -18.60 5.22
CA LYS A 136 9.38 -17.75 5.93
C LYS A 136 9.75 -16.54 5.09
N PHE A 137 9.78 -15.39 5.72
CA PHE A 137 10.19 -14.10 5.15
C PHE A 137 10.77 -13.21 6.28
N GLU A 138 11.42 -12.13 5.91
CA GLU A 138 12.06 -11.21 6.85
C GLU A 138 11.02 -10.34 7.59
N GLU A 139 11.29 -10.02 8.86
CA GLU A 139 10.46 -9.16 9.71
C GLU A 139 10.22 -7.76 9.13
N THR A 140 11.12 -7.30 8.28
CA THR A 140 11.00 -6.01 7.61
C THR A 140 9.74 -5.93 6.75
N LEU A 141 9.25 -7.03 6.17
CA LEU A 141 8.07 -7.03 5.29
C LEU A 141 6.78 -6.63 6.01
N PRO A 142 6.34 -7.29 7.09
CA PRO A 142 5.13 -6.89 7.80
C PRO A 142 5.26 -5.51 8.47
N ARG A 143 6.44 -5.13 8.94
CA ARG A 143 6.70 -3.78 9.49
C ARG A 143 6.53 -2.72 8.42
N PHE A 144 7.12 -2.92 7.25
CA PHE A 144 7.01 -2.01 6.10
C PHE A 144 5.56 -1.89 5.63
N ALA A 145 4.84 -3.00 5.44
CA ALA A 145 3.44 -3.00 5.02
C ALA A 145 2.50 -2.29 6.01
N ASN A 146 2.73 -2.43 7.32
CA ASN A 146 2.01 -1.69 8.35
C ASN A 146 2.29 -0.18 8.27
N LEU A 147 3.56 0.20 8.16
CA LEU A 147 3.98 1.59 8.07
C LEU A 147 3.44 2.26 6.80
N LEU A 148 3.41 1.54 5.66
CA LEU A 148 2.77 1.99 4.43
C LEU A 148 1.31 2.40 4.64
N ALA A 149 0.53 1.59 5.36
CA ALA A 149 -0.87 1.91 5.62
C ALA A 149 -1.02 3.23 6.40
N ASN A 150 -0.15 3.46 7.37
CA ASN A 150 -0.14 4.70 8.15
C ASN A 150 0.37 5.88 7.32
N PHE A 151 1.41 5.70 6.54
CA PHE A 151 1.98 6.71 5.66
C PHE A 151 0.95 7.20 4.63
N PHE A 152 0.28 6.30 3.93
CA PHE A 152 -0.78 6.68 2.98
C PHE A 152 -1.92 7.44 3.66
N PHE A 153 -2.28 7.08 4.90
CA PHE A 153 -3.30 7.84 5.64
C PHE A 153 -2.83 9.27 5.93
N VAL A 154 -1.61 9.45 6.43
CA VAL A 154 -1.06 10.77 6.75
C VAL A 154 -0.97 11.64 5.49
N LEU A 155 -0.58 11.06 4.35
CA LEU A 155 -0.59 11.78 3.07
C LEU A 155 -1.99 12.24 2.67
N THR A 156 -3.05 11.43 2.91
CA THR A 156 -4.42 11.90 2.62
C THR A 156 -4.79 13.13 3.42
N VAL A 157 -4.40 13.17 4.70
CA VAL A 157 -4.65 14.32 5.59
C VAL A 157 -3.85 15.55 5.14
N TYR A 158 -2.56 15.37 4.84
CA TYR A 158 -1.67 16.43 4.38
C TYR A 158 -2.16 17.05 3.07
N ILE A 159 -2.49 16.24 2.06
CA ILE A 159 -2.97 16.72 0.76
C ILE A 159 -4.29 17.46 0.91
N LYS A 160 -5.25 16.94 1.68
CA LYS A 160 -6.52 17.62 1.93
C LYS A 160 -6.30 18.96 2.64
N MET A 161 -5.41 19.01 3.62
CA MET A 161 -5.04 20.25 4.30
C MET A 161 -4.49 21.30 3.33
N LYS A 162 -3.59 20.92 2.45
CA LYS A 162 -2.99 21.81 1.44
C LYS A 162 -3.99 22.30 0.40
N LEU A 163 -4.99 21.50 0.09
CA LEU A 163 -6.09 21.82 -0.85
C LEU A 163 -7.28 22.50 -0.18
N ASP A 164 -7.20 22.80 1.11
CA ASP A 164 -8.30 23.36 1.92
C ASP A 164 -9.60 22.53 1.84
N VAL A 165 -9.44 21.19 1.79
CA VAL A 165 -10.53 20.23 1.82
C VAL A 165 -10.77 19.76 3.24
N GLU A 166 -12.00 19.92 3.74
CA GLU A 166 -12.37 19.52 5.10
C GLU A 166 -12.43 17.99 5.25
N GLU A 167 -12.09 17.54 6.47
CA GLU A 167 -12.36 16.17 6.90
C GLU A 167 -13.84 16.02 7.28
N ILE A 168 -14.39 14.85 7.02
CA ILE A 168 -15.76 14.52 7.42
C ILE A 168 -15.69 13.54 8.58
N ASP A 169 -16.04 14.01 9.77
CA ASP A 169 -16.07 13.18 10.96
C ASP A 169 -17.04 11.99 10.80
N TYR A 170 -16.60 10.84 11.26
CA TYR A 170 -17.43 9.65 11.39
C TYR A 170 -17.77 9.41 12.85
N ILE A 171 -19.06 9.44 13.16
CA ILE A 171 -19.60 9.10 14.47
C ILE A 171 -20.06 7.64 14.43
N SER A 172 -19.33 6.77 15.14
CA SER A 172 -19.70 5.36 15.24
C SER A 172 -20.96 5.18 16.09
N ILE A 173 -21.85 4.32 15.61
CA ILE A 173 -23.02 3.85 16.39
C ILE A 173 -22.74 2.48 17.04
N ASN A 174 -21.54 1.92 16.82
CA ASN A 174 -21.18 0.57 17.24
C ASN A 174 -20.32 0.55 18.53
N TYR A 175 -19.79 1.70 18.95
CA TYR A 175 -19.05 1.93 20.20
C TYR A 175 -19.11 3.37 20.64
#